data_809420ec05ee3ab94150f752feabeb89
#
_entry.id   809420ec05ee3ab94150f752feabeb89
#
_cell.length_a   1.000
_cell.length_b   1.000
_cell.length_c   1.000
_cell.angle_alpha   90.00
_cell.angle_beta   90.00
_cell.angle_gamma   90.00
#
_symmetry.space_group_name_H-M   'P 1'
#
loop_
_entity.id
_entity.type
_entity.pdbx_description
1 polymer ?
#
loop_
_entity_poly.entity_id
_entity_poly.type
_entity_poly.pdbx_seq_one_letter_code
_entity_poly.pdbx_strand_id
1 'polypeptide(L)'
;MIVVVALCVLCNVSIAQSQNESQDGWDLDAAASYLDQRVEWWSGWERAERDQETFCISCHTTGPFGLARSRLRPSSDYATATRYERVVLQNIRTRVS
;
A
#
# COMPACT_ATOMS: atom_id res chain seq x y z
N MET A 1 -21.20 -1.32 -52.73
CA MET A 1 -20.30 -2.17 -51.91
C MET A 1 -19.24 -1.40 -51.12
N ILE A 2 -19.36 -0.10 -50.95
CA ILE A 2 -18.40 0.75 -50.22
C ILE A 2 -18.96 1.20 -48.86
N VAL A 3 -20.22 1.03 -48.57
CA VAL A 3 -20.89 1.53 -47.34
C VAL A 3 -20.77 0.59 -46.14
N VAL A 4 -20.40 -0.67 -46.32
CA VAL A 4 -20.36 -1.68 -45.24
C VAL A 4 -19.04 -1.69 -44.47
N VAL A 5 -17.97 -1.13 -45.05
CA VAL A 5 -16.64 -1.13 -44.41
C VAL A 5 -16.44 0.02 -43.39
N ALA A 6 -17.25 1.08 -43.52
CA ALA A 6 -17.12 2.26 -42.64
C ALA A 6 -17.75 2.07 -41.24
N LEU A 7 -18.59 1.06 -41.06
CA LEU A 7 -19.32 0.85 -39.78
C LEU A 7 -18.54 0.00 -38.76
N CYS A 8 -17.51 -0.73 -39.20
CA CYS A 8 -16.70 -1.58 -38.30
C CYS A 8 -15.57 -0.87 -37.61
N VAL A 9 -15.22 0.34 -37.99
CA VAL A 9 -14.10 1.10 -37.39
C VAL A 9 -14.50 1.88 -36.14
N LEU A 10 -15.79 2.13 -35.94
CA LEU A 10 -16.30 2.91 -34.80
C LEU A 10 -16.57 2.07 -33.53
N CYS A 11 -16.49 0.74 -33.60
CA CYS A 11 -16.74 -0.12 -32.45
C CYS A 11 -15.49 -0.43 -31.58
N ASN A 12 -14.30 -0.02 -31.99
CA ASN A 12 -13.08 -0.39 -31.27
C ASN A 12 -12.52 0.66 -30.29
N VAL A 13 -13.21 1.78 -30.08
CA VAL A 13 -12.73 2.87 -29.21
C VAL A 13 -13.26 2.78 -27.78
N SER A 14 -14.20 1.88 -27.49
CA SER A 14 -14.91 1.87 -26.19
C SER A 14 -14.37 0.92 -25.14
N ILE A 15 -13.27 0.20 -25.37
CA ILE A 15 -12.79 -0.81 -24.41
C ILE A 15 -11.59 -0.33 -23.56
N ALA A 16 -11.01 0.82 -23.89
CA ALA A 16 -9.80 1.31 -23.21
C ALA A 16 -10.06 2.24 -22.00
N GLN A 17 -11.30 2.54 -21.64
CA GLN A 17 -11.60 3.48 -20.55
C GLN A 17 -12.15 2.84 -19.27
N SER A 18 -12.20 1.53 -19.18
CA SER A 18 -12.85 0.83 -18.06
C SER A 18 -11.90 0.36 -16.94
N GLN A 19 -10.66 0.78 -16.92
CA GLN A 19 -9.69 0.29 -15.91
C GLN A 19 -9.20 1.34 -14.93
N ASN A 20 -9.84 2.49 -14.85
CA ASN A 20 -9.50 3.49 -13.83
C ASN A 20 -10.71 3.92 -12.99
N GLU A 21 -11.67 3.05 -12.84
CA GLU A 21 -12.63 3.19 -11.74
C GLU A 21 -11.92 2.68 -10.48
N SER A 22 -11.50 3.62 -9.65
CA SER A 22 -11.14 3.40 -8.27
C SER A 22 -12.19 2.48 -7.66
N GLN A 23 -11.80 1.29 -7.27
CA GLN A 23 -12.66 0.37 -6.57
C GLN A 23 -13.25 1.10 -5.37
N ASP A 24 -14.54 1.37 -5.41
CA ASP A 24 -15.35 1.92 -4.30
C ASP A 24 -14.95 3.30 -3.74
N GLY A 25 -14.31 4.16 -4.51
CA GLY A 25 -13.99 5.53 -4.07
C GLY A 25 -12.92 5.63 -2.98
N TRP A 26 -12.21 4.55 -2.65
CA TRP A 26 -11.09 4.54 -1.71
C TRP A 26 -9.81 5.08 -2.34
N ASP A 27 -9.20 6.03 -1.66
CA ASP A 27 -7.88 6.53 -2.01
C ASP A 27 -6.80 5.64 -1.39
N LEU A 28 -6.28 4.70 -2.16
CA LEU A 28 -5.29 3.73 -1.69
C LEU A 28 -3.94 4.38 -1.37
N ASP A 29 -3.57 5.42 -2.09
CA ASP A 29 -2.32 6.17 -1.84
C ASP A 29 -2.42 6.97 -0.54
N ALA A 30 -3.55 7.61 -0.29
CA ALA A 30 -3.81 8.28 0.98
C ALA A 30 -3.82 7.28 2.15
N ALA A 31 -4.41 6.11 1.98
CA ALA A 31 -4.40 5.05 2.99
C ALA A 31 -2.99 4.55 3.28
N ALA A 32 -2.17 4.31 2.25
CA ALA A 32 -0.78 3.91 2.40
C ALA A 32 0.05 4.97 3.14
N SER A 33 -0.10 6.24 2.75
CA SER A 33 0.57 7.37 3.39
C SER A 33 0.18 7.53 4.86
N TYR A 34 -1.09 7.37 5.18
CA TYR A 34 -1.56 7.40 6.57
C TYR A 34 -0.89 6.31 7.43
N LEU A 35 -0.85 5.07 6.94
CA LEU A 35 -0.22 3.97 7.65
C LEU A 35 1.28 4.21 7.86
N ASP A 36 1.98 4.70 6.85
CA ASP A 36 3.40 5.02 6.92
C ASP A 36 3.69 6.10 7.98
N GLN A 37 2.91 7.18 8.00
CA GLN A 37 3.03 8.24 9.01
C GLN A 37 2.76 7.74 10.42
N ARG A 38 1.81 6.83 10.60
CA ARG A 38 1.53 6.22 11.91
C ARG A 38 2.69 5.39 12.43
N VAL A 39 3.33 4.60 11.57
CA VAL A 39 4.52 3.83 11.95
C VAL A 39 5.71 4.73 12.24
N GLU A 40 5.93 5.76 11.44
CA GLU A 40 7.01 6.74 11.67
C GLU A 40 6.85 7.42 13.01
N TRP A 41 5.67 7.92 13.32
CA TRP A 41 5.37 8.53 14.61
C TRP A 41 5.58 7.55 15.77
N TRP A 42 5.04 6.35 15.65
CA TRP A 42 5.09 5.34 16.72
C TRP A 42 6.51 4.88 17.01
N SER A 43 7.29 4.60 15.97
CA SER A 43 8.67 4.12 16.13
C SER A 43 9.62 5.17 16.73
N GLY A 44 9.29 6.45 16.61
CA GLY A 44 10.03 7.55 17.21
C GLY A 44 9.53 8.03 18.57
N TRP A 45 8.43 7.44 19.07
CA TRP A 45 7.84 7.88 20.34
C TRP A 45 8.51 7.24 21.53
N GLU A 46 9.04 8.05 22.46
CA GLU A 46 9.79 7.59 23.64
C GLU A 46 9.03 6.52 24.46
N ARG A 47 7.71 6.65 24.59
CA ARG A 47 6.90 5.68 25.33
C ARG A 47 6.72 4.35 24.62
N ALA A 48 6.97 4.30 23.33
CA ALA A 48 6.98 3.05 22.56
C ALA A 48 8.34 2.35 22.63
N GLU A 49 9.40 3.04 23.05
CA GLU A 49 10.77 2.50 23.12
C GLU A 49 10.84 1.24 24.00
N ARG A 50 11.64 0.29 23.57
CA ARG A 50 11.96 -0.96 24.26
C ARG A 50 13.45 -1.24 24.13
N ASP A 51 13.90 -2.30 24.77
CA ASP A 51 15.30 -2.72 24.77
C ASP A 51 15.87 -2.89 23.34
N GLN A 52 17.18 -2.75 23.21
CA GLN A 52 17.90 -2.94 21.94
C GLN A 52 17.44 -2.04 20.78
N GLU A 53 17.11 -0.79 21.10
CA GLU A 53 16.62 0.19 20.11
C GLU A 53 15.38 -0.27 19.34
N THR A 54 14.55 -1.09 19.98
CA THR A 54 13.28 -1.54 19.43
C THR A 54 12.11 -0.71 19.96
N PHE A 55 10.95 -0.89 19.36
CA PHE A 55 9.71 -0.27 19.82
C PHE A 55 8.60 -1.32 20.02
N CYS A 56 7.64 -0.99 20.88
CA CYS A 56 6.48 -1.84 21.14
C CYS A 56 5.66 -2.06 19.87
N ILE A 57 5.26 -3.30 19.63
CA ILE A 57 4.31 -3.63 18.57
C ILE A 57 2.91 -3.32 19.08
N SER A 58 2.34 -2.22 18.62
CA SER A 58 1.01 -1.78 19.01
C SER A 58 -0.07 -2.53 18.23
N CYS A 59 -1.11 -2.99 18.93
CA CYS A 59 -2.32 -3.54 18.29
C CYS A 59 -3.07 -2.51 17.44
N HIS A 60 -2.86 -1.21 17.69
CA HIS A 60 -3.57 -0.12 17.03
C HIS A 60 -2.74 0.63 15.98
N THR A 61 -1.44 0.38 15.89
CA THR A 61 -0.54 1.06 14.96
C THR A 61 0.22 0.08 14.09
N THR A 62 1.22 -0.62 14.65
CA THR A 62 2.06 -1.53 13.87
C THR A 62 1.39 -2.85 13.53
N GLY A 63 0.42 -3.29 14.32
CA GLY A 63 -0.39 -4.46 14.00
C GLY A 63 -1.21 -4.27 12.71
N PRO A 64 -2.11 -3.28 12.64
CA PRO A 64 -2.84 -2.95 11.42
C PRO A 64 -1.93 -2.64 10.23
N PHE A 65 -0.82 -1.93 10.43
CA PHE A 65 0.18 -1.68 9.41
C PHE A 65 0.72 -2.99 8.82
N GLY A 66 1.16 -3.92 9.65
CA GLY A 66 1.70 -5.20 9.20
C GLY A 66 0.72 -6.05 8.40
N LEU A 67 -0.57 -5.93 8.70
CA LEU A 67 -1.63 -6.67 7.99
C LEU A 67 -2.03 -6.01 6.65
N ALA A 68 -2.01 -4.69 6.57
CA ALA A 68 -2.61 -3.96 5.47
C ALA A 68 -1.59 -3.36 4.49
N ARG A 69 -0.42 -2.91 4.96
CA ARG A 69 0.47 -2.07 4.15
C ARG A 69 0.97 -2.73 2.88
N SER A 70 1.29 -4.02 2.92
CA SER A 70 1.74 -4.76 1.74
C SER A 70 0.69 -4.81 0.63
N ARG A 71 -0.59 -4.77 0.99
CA ARG A 71 -1.71 -4.76 0.03
C ARG A 71 -1.88 -3.41 -0.68
N LEU A 72 -1.29 -2.37 -0.13
CA LEU A 72 -1.34 -0.99 -0.65
C LEU A 72 -0.07 -0.62 -1.42
N ARG A 73 0.80 -1.57 -1.73
CA ARG A 73 1.96 -1.31 -2.59
C ARG A 73 1.50 -1.01 -4.01
N PRO A 74 2.20 -0.10 -4.73
CA PRO A 74 1.95 0.10 -6.15
C PRO A 74 2.04 -1.23 -6.93
N SER A 75 1.17 -1.44 -7.90
CA SER A 75 1.20 -2.65 -8.73
C SER A 75 2.50 -2.84 -9.49
N SER A 76 3.17 -1.74 -9.82
CA SER A 76 4.49 -1.73 -10.47
C SER A 76 5.63 -2.20 -9.56
N ASP A 77 5.45 -2.19 -8.24
CA ASP A 77 6.46 -2.54 -7.24
C ASP A 77 5.89 -3.40 -6.09
N TYR A 78 4.90 -4.21 -6.41
CA TYR A 78 4.21 -5.02 -5.40
C TYR A 78 5.12 -6.00 -4.66
N ALA A 79 6.16 -6.50 -5.31
CA ALA A 79 7.06 -7.50 -4.75
C ALA A 79 8.06 -6.92 -3.73
N THR A 80 8.26 -5.60 -3.72
CA THR A 80 9.29 -4.95 -2.90
C THR A 80 8.70 -4.35 -1.62
N ALA A 81 9.23 -4.77 -0.47
CA ALA A 81 8.86 -4.19 0.81
C ALA A 81 9.29 -2.71 0.88
N THR A 82 8.38 -1.85 1.33
CA THR A 82 8.67 -0.43 1.51
C THR A 82 9.65 -0.19 2.66
N ARG A 83 10.20 1.03 2.75
CA ARG A 83 11.06 1.44 3.86
C ARG A 83 10.40 1.17 5.22
N TYR A 84 9.15 1.53 5.38
CA TYR A 84 8.42 1.38 6.65
C TYR A 84 8.12 -0.08 6.98
N GLU A 85 7.82 -0.90 5.98
CA GLU A 85 7.69 -2.35 6.17
C GLU A 85 9.00 -2.96 6.67
N ARG A 86 10.14 -2.55 6.12
CA ARG A 86 11.46 -3.02 6.57
C ARG A 86 11.76 -2.61 8.01
N VAL A 87 11.39 -1.40 8.41
CA VAL A 87 11.54 -0.93 9.81
C VAL A 87 10.76 -1.83 10.77
N VAL A 88 9.51 -2.12 10.47
CA VAL A 88 8.67 -3.00 11.30
C VAL A 88 9.22 -4.43 11.34
N LEU A 89 9.61 -4.98 10.20
CA LEU A 89 10.20 -6.33 10.12
C LEU A 89 11.52 -6.43 10.91
N GLN A 90 12.38 -5.45 10.81
CA GLN A 90 13.64 -5.42 11.56
C GLN A 90 13.37 -5.33 13.06
N ASN A 91 12.43 -4.50 13.48
CA ASN A 91 12.02 -4.39 14.87
C ASN A 91 11.54 -5.74 15.43
N ILE A 92 10.71 -6.46 14.68
CA ILE A 92 10.23 -7.80 15.07
C ILE A 92 11.40 -8.78 15.19
N ARG A 93 12.27 -8.83 14.19
CA ARG A 93 13.44 -9.72 14.20
C ARG A 93 14.32 -9.50 15.41
N THR A 94 14.64 -8.26 15.73
CA THR A 94 15.47 -7.91 16.89
C THR A 94 14.83 -8.32 18.20
N ARG A 95 13.49 -8.23 18.31
CA ARG A 95 12.78 -8.58 19.55
C ARG A 95 12.60 -10.09 19.78
N VAL A 96 12.70 -10.90 18.73
CA VAL A 96 12.54 -12.37 18.85
C VAL A 96 13.88 -13.12 18.79
N SER A 97 14.98 -12.40 18.65
CA SER A 97 16.34 -12.97 18.70
C SER A 97 16.80 -13.06 20.13
#